data_0559c173afffd96bdd28e62fefd7cdf9
#
_entry.id   0559c173afffd96bdd28e62fefd7cdf9
#
_cell.length_a   1.000
_cell.length_b   1.000
_cell.length_c   1.000
_cell.angle_alpha   90.00
_cell.angle_beta   90.00
_cell.angle_gamma   90.00
#
_symmetry.space_group_name_H-M   'P 1'
#
loop_
_entity.id
_entity.type
_entity.pdbx_description
1 polymer ?
#
loop_
_entity_poly.entity_id
_entity_poly.type
_entity_poly.pdbx_seq_one_letter_code
_entity_poly.pdbx_strand_id
1 'polypeptide(L)'
;MTAGEKEKSGAQWVNRFPTSRDVADLKGDFKGDFKGKVQKFLAAIEAAGGSVSISATYRPPERAYLMHYSNKIAKGKIAADKVPAMAGVDIDWVHDTEAKSKEAAQAMVKAYQIVFQPALKSRHTVGAAIDMKVGKIVGKSVKNADGTSSKIVELSDLHAVGQTYGVIKLITDPPHWSDNGR
;
A
#
# COMPACT_ATOMS: atom_id res chain seq x y z
N MET A 1 -30.81 -5.58 18.71
CA MET A 1 -29.60 -4.75 18.51
C MET A 1 -29.97 -3.68 17.51
N THR A 2 -30.07 -2.44 17.96
CA THR A 2 -30.28 -1.28 17.08
C THR A 2 -29.09 -1.18 16.12
N ALA A 3 -29.37 -1.10 14.82
CA ALA A 3 -28.34 -0.82 13.83
C ALA A 3 -27.67 0.51 14.25
N GLY A 4 -26.37 0.44 14.58
CA GLY A 4 -25.61 1.62 15.02
C GLY A 4 -25.72 2.72 13.98
N GLU A 5 -25.95 3.94 14.46
CA GLU A 5 -25.98 5.13 13.60
C GLU A 5 -24.65 5.24 12.84
N LYS A 6 -24.71 5.30 11.51
CA LYS A 6 -23.51 5.43 10.68
C LYS A 6 -22.84 6.77 10.92
N GLU A 7 -21.52 6.76 11.03
CA GLU A 7 -20.75 7.99 11.22
C GLU A 7 -20.55 8.74 9.90
N LYS A 8 -20.81 10.04 9.90
CA LYS A 8 -20.60 10.89 8.73
C LYS A 8 -19.16 10.85 8.22
N SER A 9 -18.99 10.86 6.91
CA SER A 9 -17.68 10.93 6.26
C SER A 9 -16.94 12.23 6.65
N GLY A 10 -15.61 12.19 6.65
CA GLY A 10 -14.76 13.30 7.03
C GLY A 10 -13.33 12.85 7.35
N ALA A 11 -12.45 13.82 7.64
CA ALA A 11 -11.03 13.59 7.87
C ALA A 11 -10.73 12.60 9.02
N GLN A 12 -11.62 12.45 10.01
CA GLN A 12 -11.46 11.54 11.14
C GLN A 12 -11.32 10.06 10.72
N TRP A 13 -11.85 9.69 9.55
CA TRP A 13 -11.77 8.33 9.02
C TRP A 13 -10.36 7.91 8.62
N VAL A 14 -9.41 8.86 8.46
CA VAL A 14 -8.04 8.55 8.03
C VAL A 14 -7.28 7.63 9.00
N ASN A 15 -7.62 7.70 10.29
CA ASN A 15 -6.97 6.91 11.34
C ASN A 15 -7.57 5.50 11.50
N ARG A 16 -8.67 5.22 10.80
CA ARG A 16 -9.29 3.90 10.81
C ARG A 16 -8.65 3.01 9.75
N PHE A 17 -8.53 1.73 10.06
CA PHE A 17 -7.97 0.72 9.16
C PHE A 17 -6.57 1.12 8.62
N PRO A 18 -5.57 1.37 9.49
CA PRO A 18 -4.26 1.85 9.05
C PRO A 18 -3.57 0.85 8.11
N THR A 19 -2.81 1.37 7.14
CA THR A 19 -1.89 0.55 6.36
C THR A 19 -0.78 0.06 7.27
N SER A 20 -0.48 -1.23 7.26
CA SER A 20 0.64 -1.78 8.00
C SER A 20 1.99 -1.38 7.39
N ARG A 21 3.02 -1.38 8.24
CA ARG A 21 4.43 -1.29 7.86
C ARG A 21 5.22 -2.52 8.28
N ASP A 22 4.54 -3.50 8.88
CA ASP A 22 5.16 -4.72 9.37
C ASP A 22 5.21 -5.78 8.26
N VAL A 23 6.37 -6.38 8.06
CA VAL A 23 6.57 -7.53 7.15
C VAL A 23 5.75 -8.73 7.61
N ALA A 24 5.45 -8.84 8.92
CA ALA A 24 4.61 -9.91 9.45
C ALA A 24 3.20 -9.95 8.85
N ASP A 25 2.67 -8.78 8.42
CA ASP A 25 1.35 -8.63 7.82
C ASP A 25 1.31 -8.93 6.32
N LEU A 26 2.46 -9.18 5.69
CA LEU A 26 2.48 -9.71 4.32
C LEU A 26 1.90 -11.13 4.30
N LYS A 27 1.15 -11.42 3.26
CA LYS A 27 0.49 -12.73 3.07
C LYS A 27 1.28 -13.59 2.09
N GLY A 28 1.31 -14.90 2.36
CA GLY A 28 2.13 -15.83 1.59
C GLY A 28 1.49 -16.45 0.35
N ASP A 29 0.22 -16.20 0.04
CA ASP A 29 -0.64 -17.25 -0.52
C ASP A 29 -0.92 -17.24 -2.02
N PHE A 30 -0.58 -16.21 -2.79
CA PHE A 30 -1.08 -16.18 -4.17
C PHE A 30 -0.12 -16.79 -5.21
N LYS A 31 1.18 -16.81 -4.97
CA LYS A 31 2.20 -17.48 -5.82
C LYS A 31 3.44 -17.86 -5.01
N GLY A 32 3.24 -18.44 -3.82
CA GLY A 32 4.31 -18.87 -2.93
C GLY A 32 4.82 -17.72 -2.04
N ASP A 33 4.84 -17.96 -0.77
CA ASP A 33 5.45 -17.25 0.36
C ASP A 33 6.11 -15.90 0.07
N PHE A 34 5.33 -14.89 -0.37
CA PHE A 34 5.87 -13.54 -0.65
C PHE A 34 6.51 -12.94 0.61
N LYS A 35 5.94 -13.20 1.80
CA LYS A 35 6.49 -12.79 3.08
C LYS A 35 7.91 -13.33 3.28
N GLY A 36 8.11 -14.64 3.13
CA GLY A 36 9.44 -15.24 3.27
C GLY A 36 10.42 -14.76 2.20
N LYS A 37 9.96 -14.51 0.99
CA LYS A 37 10.79 -13.90 -0.08
C LYS A 37 11.26 -12.50 0.31
N VAL A 38 10.37 -11.65 0.81
CA VAL A 38 10.71 -10.31 1.30
C VAL A 38 11.68 -10.40 2.46
N GLN A 39 11.44 -11.26 3.45
CA GLN A 39 12.33 -11.43 4.60
C GLN A 39 13.75 -11.80 4.19
N LYS A 40 13.91 -12.74 3.23
CA LYS A 40 15.22 -13.13 2.70
C LYS A 40 15.92 -12.00 1.96
N PHE A 41 15.16 -11.25 1.15
CA PHE A 41 15.70 -10.09 0.42
C PHE A 41 16.17 -8.99 1.37
N LEU A 42 15.36 -8.64 2.38
CA LEU A 42 15.73 -7.66 3.40
C LEU A 42 16.99 -8.09 4.17
N ALA A 43 17.06 -9.37 4.58
CA ALA A 43 18.23 -9.91 5.26
C ALA A 43 19.52 -9.83 4.39
N ALA A 44 19.40 -10.04 3.08
CA ALA A 44 20.54 -9.90 2.17
C ALA A 44 21.02 -8.44 2.05
N ILE A 45 20.09 -7.47 2.02
CA ILE A 45 20.41 -6.04 2.02
C ILE A 45 21.12 -5.65 3.33
N GLU A 46 20.58 -6.06 4.47
CA GLU A 46 21.12 -5.77 5.79
C GLU A 46 22.51 -6.42 6.00
N ALA A 47 22.67 -7.67 5.58
CA ALA A 47 23.95 -8.37 5.64
C ALA A 47 25.05 -7.68 4.80
N ALA A 48 24.69 -7.00 3.72
CA ALA A 48 25.60 -6.18 2.92
C ALA A 48 25.87 -4.79 3.57
N GLY A 49 25.26 -4.48 4.71
CA GLY A 49 25.36 -3.18 5.39
C GLY A 49 24.48 -2.08 4.79
N GLY A 50 23.43 -2.47 4.05
CA GLY A 50 22.37 -1.57 3.60
C GLY A 50 21.39 -1.25 4.72
N SER A 51 20.58 -0.23 4.50
CA SER A 51 19.47 0.15 5.39
C SER A 51 18.14 0.11 4.64
N VAL A 52 17.06 -0.30 5.32
CA VAL A 52 15.72 -0.35 4.75
C VAL A 52 14.76 0.44 5.62
N SER A 53 13.92 1.26 5.01
CA SER A 53 12.82 1.95 5.65
C SER A 53 11.51 1.58 4.94
N ILE A 54 10.62 0.90 5.65
CA ILE A 54 9.34 0.41 5.12
C ILE A 54 8.25 1.47 5.38
N SER A 55 7.52 1.86 4.34
CA SER A 55 6.41 2.80 4.42
C SER A 55 5.04 2.15 4.32
N ALA A 56 4.92 1.01 3.64
CA ALA A 56 3.67 0.24 3.55
C ALA A 56 3.94 -1.25 3.26
N THR A 57 3.09 -2.11 3.83
CA THR A 57 3.00 -3.53 3.52
C THR A 57 1.54 -3.89 3.17
N TYR A 58 0.75 -4.32 4.15
CA TYR A 58 -0.66 -4.68 3.96
C TYR A 58 -1.57 -3.45 4.11
N ARG A 59 -2.45 -3.24 3.15
CA ARG A 59 -3.51 -2.24 3.21
C ARG A 59 -4.85 -2.94 3.36
N PRO A 60 -5.57 -2.76 4.49
CA PRO A 60 -6.90 -3.33 4.66
C PRO A 60 -7.84 -2.93 3.51
N PRO A 61 -8.71 -3.84 3.03
CA PRO A 61 -9.71 -3.53 2.01
C PRO A 61 -10.61 -2.35 2.38
N GLU A 62 -10.92 -2.19 3.66
CA GLU A 62 -11.69 -1.08 4.22
C GLU A 62 -11.01 0.27 3.96
N ARG A 63 -9.69 0.33 4.17
CA ARG A 63 -8.93 1.54 3.85
C ARG A 63 -8.92 1.83 2.35
N ALA A 64 -8.74 0.80 1.52
CA ALA A 64 -8.78 0.96 0.07
C ALA A 64 -10.15 1.47 -0.41
N TYR A 65 -11.24 0.96 0.18
CA TYR A 65 -12.60 1.42 -0.06
C TYR A 65 -12.78 2.91 0.32
N LEU A 66 -12.37 3.29 1.52
CA LEU A 66 -12.47 4.68 1.99
C LEU A 66 -11.70 5.65 1.08
N MET A 67 -10.47 5.30 0.71
CA MET A 67 -9.64 6.10 -0.19
C MET A 67 -10.22 6.19 -1.61
N HIS A 68 -10.75 5.08 -2.14
CA HIS A 68 -11.32 5.03 -3.48
C HIS A 68 -12.55 5.90 -3.61
N TYR A 69 -13.50 5.73 -2.71
CA TYR A 69 -14.78 6.43 -2.81
C TYR A 69 -14.71 7.89 -2.37
N SER A 70 -13.89 8.24 -1.38
CA SER A 70 -13.64 9.65 -1.06
C SER A 70 -13.08 10.40 -2.27
N ASN A 71 -12.13 9.80 -3.02
CA ASN A 71 -11.58 10.43 -4.23
C ASN A 71 -12.63 10.54 -5.35
N LYS A 72 -13.48 9.54 -5.54
CA LYS A 72 -14.54 9.57 -6.55
C LYS A 72 -15.61 10.64 -6.25
N ILE A 73 -16.05 10.74 -4.99
CA ILE A 73 -17.03 11.76 -4.57
C ILE A 73 -16.41 13.16 -4.71
N ALA A 74 -15.19 13.35 -4.20
CA ALA A 74 -14.47 14.61 -4.26
C ALA A 74 -14.32 15.14 -5.72
N LYS A 75 -14.12 14.22 -6.68
CA LYS A 75 -14.00 14.52 -8.11
C LYS A 75 -15.35 14.54 -8.85
N GLY A 76 -16.48 14.36 -8.17
CA GLY A 76 -17.80 14.30 -8.77
C GLY A 76 -18.03 13.12 -9.72
N LYS A 77 -17.24 12.03 -9.56
CA LYS A 77 -17.36 10.82 -10.39
C LYS A 77 -18.43 9.84 -9.90
N ILE A 78 -18.92 10.03 -8.68
CA ILE A 78 -20.01 9.28 -8.08
C ILE A 78 -20.73 10.17 -7.06
N ALA A 79 -22.04 10.10 -7.01
CA ALA A 79 -22.82 10.75 -5.96
C ALA A 79 -22.69 9.99 -4.63
N ALA A 80 -22.73 10.68 -3.51
CA ALA A 80 -22.54 10.10 -2.18
C ALA A 80 -23.54 8.98 -1.85
N ASP A 81 -24.79 9.13 -2.30
CA ASP A 81 -25.87 8.14 -2.12
C ASP A 81 -25.73 6.89 -3.02
N LYS A 82 -24.84 6.92 -4.00
CA LYS A 82 -24.55 5.81 -4.92
C LYS A 82 -23.33 4.98 -4.55
N VAL A 83 -22.65 5.33 -3.45
CA VAL A 83 -21.52 4.54 -2.98
C VAL A 83 -22.02 3.21 -2.41
N PRO A 84 -21.55 2.06 -2.93
CA PRO A 84 -21.96 0.77 -2.39
C PRO A 84 -21.48 0.60 -0.95
N ALA A 85 -22.30 0.03 -0.07
CA ALA A 85 -21.90 -0.27 1.30
C ALA A 85 -20.79 -1.32 1.33
N MET A 86 -19.93 -1.22 2.35
CA MET A 86 -18.89 -2.20 2.63
C MET A 86 -19.08 -2.75 4.04
N ALA A 87 -19.10 -4.08 4.18
CA ALA A 87 -19.17 -4.72 5.49
C ALA A 87 -17.99 -4.29 6.38
N GLY A 88 -18.28 -3.96 7.65
CA GLY A 88 -17.28 -3.49 8.60
C GLY A 88 -16.92 -2.00 8.48
N VAL A 89 -17.56 -1.25 7.55
CA VAL A 89 -17.35 0.19 7.39
C VAL A 89 -18.67 0.93 7.54
N ASP A 90 -18.97 1.37 8.76
CA ASP A 90 -20.22 2.07 9.10
C ASP A 90 -20.11 3.58 8.82
N ILE A 91 -19.77 3.92 7.57
CA ILE A 91 -19.66 5.30 7.10
C ILE A 91 -20.94 5.76 6.42
N ASP A 92 -21.37 6.98 6.72
CA ASP A 92 -22.41 7.69 5.97
C ASP A 92 -21.74 8.76 5.09
N TRP A 93 -21.80 8.55 3.78
CA TRP A 93 -21.25 9.48 2.79
C TRP A 93 -22.15 10.69 2.52
N VAL A 94 -23.45 10.58 2.85
CA VAL A 94 -24.45 11.60 2.56
C VAL A 94 -24.50 12.61 3.69
N HIS A 95 -24.31 13.89 3.38
CA HIS A 95 -24.51 15.03 4.27
C HIS A 95 -25.78 15.81 3.85
N ASP A 96 -26.12 16.88 4.58
CA ASP A 96 -27.36 17.68 4.35
C ASP A 96 -27.46 18.19 2.91
N THR A 97 -26.33 18.40 2.24
CA THR A 97 -26.28 18.83 0.84
C THR A 97 -25.18 18.05 0.08
N GLU A 98 -25.31 17.96 -1.24
CA GLU A 98 -24.29 17.38 -2.10
C GLU A 98 -22.94 18.11 -1.94
N ALA A 99 -22.98 19.44 -1.81
CA ALA A 99 -21.78 20.24 -1.60
C ALA A 99 -21.05 19.84 -0.30
N LYS A 100 -21.76 19.64 0.81
CA LYS A 100 -21.19 19.19 2.09
C LYS A 100 -20.64 17.75 1.99
N SER A 101 -21.32 16.85 1.27
CA SER A 101 -20.82 15.50 1.03
C SER A 101 -19.51 15.51 0.27
N LYS A 102 -19.41 16.37 -0.75
CA LYS A 102 -18.18 16.54 -1.53
C LYS A 102 -17.04 17.16 -0.72
N GLU A 103 -17.34 18.16 0.10
CA GLU A 103 -16.38 18.79 1.02
C GLU A 103 -15.81 17.79 2.03
N ALA A 104 -16.65 16.98 2.66
CA ALA A 104 -16.23 15.91 3.58
C ALA A 104 -15.33 14.89 2.88
N ALA A 105 -15.68 14.49 1.66
CA ALA A 105 -14.84 13.60 0.85
C ALA A 105 -13.50 14.24 0.46
N GLN A 106 -13.47 15.54 0.14
CA GLN A 106 -12.22 16.29 -0.11
C GLN A 106 -11.33 16.35 1.13
N ALA A 107 -11.92 16.52 2.33
CA ALA A 107 -11.20 16.47 3.59
C ALA A 107 -10.53 15.10 3.80
N MET A 108 -11.22 14.00 3.45
CA MET A 108 -10.62 12.66 3.47
C MET A 108 -9.48 12.52 2.46
N VAL A 109 -9.67 12.97 1.21
CA VAL A 109 -8.63 12.95 0.16
C VAL A 109 -7.37 13.65 0.63
N LYS A 110 -7.51 14.84 1.25
CA LYS A 110 -6.40 15.61 1.82
C LYS A 110 -5.73 14.85 2.98
N ALA A 111 -6.52 14.31 3.90
CA ALA A 111 -6.03 13.58 5.06
C ALA A 111 -5.29 12.28 4.68
N TYR A 112 -5.77 11.56 3.66
CA TYR A 112 -5.09 10.40 3.07
C TYR A 112 -3.91 10.75 2.17
N GLN A 113 -3.70 12.03 1.84
CA GLN A 113 -2.68 12.51 0.87
C GLN A 113 -2.82 11.84 -0.51
N ILE A 114 -4.05 11.69 -0.98
CA ILE A 114 -4.33 11.03 -2.26
C ILE A 114 -3.99 11.96 -3.42
N VAL A 115 -3.05 11.54 -4.28
CA VAL A 115 -2.68 12.24 -5.51
C VAL A 115 -3.39 11.63 -6.72
N PHE A 116 -3.39 10.31 -6.84
CA PHE A 116 -4.02 9.56 -7.92
C PHE A 116 -5.25 8.80 -7.43
N GLN A 117 -6.10 8.33 -8.36
CA GLN A 117 -7.26 7.51 -8.00
C GLN A 117 -6.82 6.18 -7.37
N PRO A 118 -7.10 5.93 -6.08
CA PRO A 118 -6.74 4.66 -5.46
C PRO A 118 -7.56 3.51 -6.03
N ALA A 119 -6.90 2.37 -6.26
CA ALA A 119 -7.58 1.14 -6.66
C ALA A 119 -8.25 0.48 -5.45
N LEU A 120 -9.42 -0.14 -5.68
CA LEU A 120 -10.08 -0.99 -4.66
C LEU A 120 -9.30 -2.26 -4.37
N LYS A 121 -8.64 -2.81 -5.42
CA LYS A 121 -7.79 -4.00 -5.32
C LYS A 121 -6.40 -3.65 -5.82
N SER A 122 -5.40 -3.94 -5.02
CA SER A 122 -3.98 -3.75 -5.35
C SER A 122 -3.16 -4.87 -4.72
N ARG A 123 -1.87 -4.94 -5.05
CA ARG A 123 -0.98 -5.92 -4.42
C ARG A 123 -0.86 -5.71 -2.90
N HIS A 124 -0.99 -4.46 -2.42
CA HIS A 124 -1.08 -4.18 -0.98
C HIS A 124 -2.34 -4.74 -0.32
N THR A 125 -3.50 -4.69 -0.99
CA THR A 125 -4.76 -5.20 -0.39
C THR A 125 -4.81 -6.71 -0.27
N VAL A 126 -3.94 -7.42 -0.99
CA VAL A 126 -3.78 -8.88 -0.90
C VAL A 126 -2.51 -9.29 -0.14
N GLY A 127 -1.77 -8.33 0.43
CA GLY A 127 -0.57 -8.59 1.21
C GLY A 127 0.63 -9.08 0.37
N ALA A 128 0.69 -8.71 -0.92
CA ALA A 128 1.71 -9.15 -1.86
C ALA A 128 2.53 -7.98 -2.44
N ALA A 129 2.63 -6.89 -1.69
CA ALA A 129 3.48 -5.74 -2.00
C ALA A 129 4.11 -5.14 -0.74
N ILE A 130 5.23 -4.48 -0.93
CA ILE A 130 5.95 -3.69 0.07
C ILE A 130 6.45 -2.39 -0.57
N ASP A 131 6.17 -1.27 0.09
CA ASP A 131 6.77 0.02 -0.23
C ASP A 131 7.94 0.27 0.71
N MET A 132 9.13 0.37 0.15
CA MET A 132 10.35 0.56 0.93
C MET A 132 11.37 1.45 0.23
N LYS A 133 12.19 2.11 1.05
CA LYS A 133 13.37 2.86 0.64
C LYS A 133 14.61 2.10 1.10
N VAL A 134 15.53 1.84 0.18
CA VAL A 134 16.82 1.21 0.50
C VAL A 134 17.91 2.28 0.42
N GLY A 135 18.77 2.33 1.42
CA GLY A 135 19.89 3.24 1.51
C GLY A 135 21.19 2.53 1.87
N LYS A 136 22.33 3.24 1.77
CA LYS A 136 23.68 2.75 2.15
C LYS A 136 24.13 1.46 1.44
N ILE A 137 23.60 1.19 0.23
CA ILE A 137 23.83 -0.06 -0.49
C ILE A 137 24.76 0.10 -1.70
N VAL A 138 24.81 1.32 -2.29
CA VAL A 138 25.73 1.61 -3.42
C VAL A 138 27.17 1.40 -3.00
N GLY A 139 27.96 0.76 -3.85
CA GLY A 139 29.31 0.33 -3.57
C GLY A 139 29.43 -1.03 -2.85
N LYS A 140 28.32 -1.63 -2.43
CA LYS A 140 28.29 -2.93 -1.73
C LYS A 140 28.08 -4.09 -2.70
N SER A 141 28.29 -5.31 -2.21
CA SER A 141 27.91 -6.54 -2.89
C SER A 141 26.79 -7.22 -2.11
N VAL A 142 25.67 -7.50 -2.78
CA VAL A 142 24.49 -8.13 -2.18
C VAL A 142 24.36 -9.56 -2.69
N LYS A 143 24.07 -10.51 -1.82
CA LYS A 143 23.80 -11.90 -2.21
C LYS A 143 22.49 -12.01 -2.96
N ASN A 144 22.49 -12.76 -4.05
CA ASN A 144 21.33 -13.24 -4.78
C ASN A 144 20.69 -14.45 -4.09
N ALA A 145 19.48 -14.81 -4.47
CA ALA A 145 18.79 -15.97 -3.90
C ALA A 145 19.50 -17.31 -4.18
N ASP A 146 20.28 -17.41 -5.23
CA ASP A 146 21.09 -18.57 -5.60
C ASP A 146 22.46 -18.63 -4.88
N GLY A 147 22.75 -17.65 -4.02
CA GLY A 147 24.01 -17.56 -3.27
C GLY A 147 25.14 -16.81 -3.99
N THR A 148 25.00 -16.47 -5.27
CA THR A 148 25.94 -15.58 -5.97
C THR A 148 25.87 -14.17 -5.42
N SER A 149 26.77 -13.27 -5.82
CA SER A 149 26.76 -11.88 -5.35
C SER A 149 26.75 -10.91 -6.52
N SER A 150 25.92 -9.87 -6.40
CA SER A 150 25.84 -8.76 -7.36
C SER A 150 26.44 -7.49 -6.74
N LYS A 151 27.32 -6.82 -7.48
CA LYS A 151 27.85 -5.50 -7.11
C LYS A 151 26.78 -4.45 -7.39
N ILE A 152 26.49 -3.61 -6.42
CA ILE A 152 25.55 -2.49 -6.56
C ILE A 152 26.37 -1.23 -6.90
N VAL A 153 26.37 -0.84 -8.16
CA VAL A 153 27.04 0.38 -8.64
C VAL A 153 26.08 1.56 -8.55
N GLU A 154 24.83 1.32 -8.89
CA GLU A 154 23.70 2.26 -8.71
C GLU A 154 22.50 1.56 -8.07
N LEU A 155 21.54 2.34 -7.55
CA LEU A 155 20.41 1.78 -6.80
C LEU A 155 19.53 0.86 -7.67
N SER A 156 19.46 1.09 -8.97
CA SER A 156 18.73 0.26 -9.94
C SER A 156 19.26 -1.17 -10.06
N ASP A 157 20.55 -1.41 -9.76
CA ASP A 157 21.13 -2.76 -9.79
C ASP A 157 20.45 -3.69 -8.75
N LEU A 158 19.90 -3.10 -7.68
CA LEU A 158 19.18 -3.84 -6.67
C LEU A 158 17.87 -4.46 -7.21
N HIS A 159 17.34 -3.95 -8.33
CA HIS A 159 16.13 -4.51 -8.94
C HIS A 159 16.35 -5.95 -9.41
N ALA A 160 17.49 -6.22 -10.03
CA ALA A 160 17.85 -7.57 -10.46
C ALA A 160 18.06 -8.52 -9.26
N VAL A 161 18.68 -8.03 -8.18
CA VAL A 161 18.82 -8.82 -6.94
C VAL A 161 17.45 -9.15 -6.35
N GLY A 162 16.54 -8.17 -6.21
CA GLY A 162 15.18 -8.40 -5.71
C GLY A 162 14.43 -9.43 -6.54
N GLN A 163 14.59 -9.39 -7.87
CA GLN A 163 13.96 -10.34 -8.78
C GLN A 163 14.41 -11.79 -8.52
N THR A 164 15.68 -12.02 -8.13
CA THR A 164 16.15 -13.37 -7.77
C THR A 164 15.41 -13.95 -6.57
N TYR A 165 14.95 -13.09 -5.64
CA TYR A 165 14.12 -13.46 -4.51
C TYR A 165 12.62 -13.52 -4.84
N GLY A 166 12.20 -13.11 -6.05
CA GLY A 166 10.78 -12.95 -6.42
C GLY A 166 10.12 -11.74 -5.77
N VAL A 167 10.91 -10.69 -5.47
CA VAL A 167 10.47 -9.36 -5.01
C VAL A 167 10.77 -8.38 -6.13
N ILE A 168 9.74 -8.08 -6.93
CA ILE A 168 9.89 -7.41 -8.23
C ILE A 168 9.58 -5.93 -8.09
N LYS A 169 10.50 -5.08 -8.58
CA LYS A 169 10.37 -3.63 -8.56
C LYS A 169 9.36 -3.13 -9.59
N LEU A 170 8.42 -2.26 -9.17
CA LEU A 170 7.63 -1.45 -10.08
C LEU A 170 8.40 -0.16 -10.41
N ILE A 171 8.87 -0.03 -11.65
CA ILE A 171 9.77 1.06 -12.04
C ILE A 171 9.09 2.43 -12.01
N THR A 172 7.78 2.47 -12.31
CA THR A 172 6.98 3.72 -12.33
C THR A 172 6.56 4.21 -10.95
N ASP A 173 6.78 3.39 -9.90
CA ASP A 173 6.47 3.72 -8.51
C ASP A 173 7.72 3.46 -7.64
N PRO A 174 8.50 4.49 -7.33
CA PRO A 174 9.82 4.35 -6.71
C PRO A 174 9.88 3.53 -5.42
N PRO A 175 8.93 3.60 -4.45
CA PRO A 175 8.99 2.76 -3.26
C PRO A 175 8.48 1.34 -3.48
N HIS A 176 7.69 1.06 -4.54
CA HIS A 176 6.86 -0.12 -4.68
C HIS A 176 7.61 -1.36 -5.19
N TRP A 177 7.47 -2.46 -4.47
CA TRP A 177 7.91 -3.81 -4.83
C TRP A 177 6.78 -4.80 -4.59
N SER A 178 6.63 -5.80 -5.46
CA SER A 178 5.54 -6.78 -5.32
C SER A 178 5.97 -8.16 -5.86
N ASP A 179 5.09 -9.15 -5.73
CA ASP A 179 5.31 -10.51 -6.26
C ASP A 179 5.28 -10.58 -7.80
N ASN A 180 4.82 -9.53 -8.48
CA ASN A 180 4.65 -9.52 -9.95
C ASN A 180 5.06 -8.19 -10.62
N GLY A 181 5.62 -7.23 -9.88
CA GLY A 181 6.06 -5.93 -10.41
C GLY A 181 4.94 -4.95 -10.75
N ARG A 182 3.73 -5.13 -10.17
CA ARG A 182 2.54 -4.29 -10.42
C ARG A 182 1.95 -3.77 -9.14
#